data_0514d730650b0b60ae051a4516049626
#
_entry.id   0514d730650b0b60ae051a4516049626
#
_cell.length_a   1.000
_cell.length_b   1.000
_cell.length_c   1.000
_cell.angle_alpha   90.00
_cell.angle_beta   90.00
_cell.angle_gamma   90.00
#
_symmetry.space_group_name_H-M   'P 1'
#
loop_
_entity.id
_entity.type
_entity.pdbx_description
1 polymer ?
#
loop_
_entity_poly.entity_id
_entity_poly.type
_entity_poly.pdbx_seq_one_letter_code
_entity_poly.pdbx_strand_id
1 'polypeptide(L)'
;MQKTHSPPDYSAPAMIPPIVSSGIPWKVKDVAVVGDRRLHVRFNDGTEGDVDLSDFLKRDDKYLGVFVPLRDPAFFSRVGLCHGAVTWPGEIDLAPDNMYRIIKKHGEYRL
;
A
#
# COMPACT_ATOMS: atom_id res chain seq x y z
N MET A 1 4.65 0.22 32.70
CA MET A 1 4.00 0.32 31.82
C MET A 1 4.09 0.53 31.42
N GLN A 2 4.00 0.08 31.52
CA GLN A 2 3.56 0.05 30.73
C GLN A 2 3.60 0.02 30.19
N LYS A 3 3.77 -0.26 30.54
CA LYS A 3 3.36 -0.37 29.70
C LYS A 3 3.35 -0.42 29.11
N THR A 4 3.80 -0.79 30.06
CA THR A 4 3.31 -0.82 29.12
C THR A 4 3.37 -0.61 28.68
N HIS A 5 3.43 -0.88 28.74
CA HIS A 5 2.97 -0.70 27.85
C HIS A 5 3.07 -0.51 27.43
N SER A 6 3.36 -0.80 28.17
CA SER A 6 2.90 -0.49 27.33
C SER A 6 3.03 -0.26 27.03
N PRO A 7 3.07 -0.48 27.18
CA PRO A 7 2.76 -0.13 26.46
C PRO A 7 2.98 0.12 26.27
N PRO A 8 2.95 -0.28 26.47
CA PRO A 8 2.74 0.14 25.81
C PRO A 8 2.88 0.58 25.67
N ASP A 9 3.05 0.14 26.09
CA ASP A 9 2.70 0.81 25.43
C ASP A 9 2.95 1.37 25.38
N TYR A 10 3.28 1.17 25.88
CA TYR A 10 3.09 1.92 25.26
C TYR A 10 3.67 2.50 25.40
N SER A 11 4.06 2.05 25.89
CA SER A 11 4.12 2.79 25.47
C SER A 11 4.76 3.47 25.53
N ALA A 12 5.21 3.09 25.83
CA ALA A 12 5.27 3.87 25.21
C ALA A 12 5.88 4.56 25.18
N PRO A 13 6.32 4.70 25.50
CA PRO A 13 6.49 5.47 24.89
C PRO A 13 6.88 6.09 24.69
N ALA A 14 7.25 5.81 24.77
CA ALA A 14 7.07 6.41 23.94
C ALA A 14 7.43 7.04 23.59
N MET A 15 7.73 7.14 23.48
CA MET A 15 7.60 7.69 22.72
C MET A 15 7.65 8.22 22.13
N ILE A 16 7.76 8.34 22.07
CA ILE A 16 7.50 8.77 21.23
C ILE A 16 7.49 9.44 20.67
N PRO A 17 7.54 9.59 20.40
CA PRO A 17 7.30 9.97 19.54
C PRO A 17 7.01 10.47 19.00
N PRO A 18 6.89 10.57 18.55
CA PRO A 18 6.32 10.73 17.74
C PRO A 18 5.97 10.89 17.16
N ILE A 19 5.75 10.68 16.90
CA ILE A 19 5.26 10.51 16.17
C ILE A 19 4.88 10.45 15.62
N VAL A 20 4.68 10.27 15.63
CA VAL A 20 4.24 10.09 14.96
C VAL A 20 3.55 9.53 14.41
N SER A 21 2.97 9.47 14.51
CA SER A 21 1.92 9.00 13.75
C SER A 21 2.16 7.82 12.91
N SER A 22 3.07 7.68 12.55
CA SER A 22 3.48 6.70 11.67
C SER A 22 3.70 5.40 12.35
N GLY A 23 2.89 5.09 13.32
CA GLY A 23 3.03 3.86 14.04
C GLY A 23 2.41 2.65 13.38
N ILE A 24 1.64 2.81 12.30
CA ILE A 24 0.96 1.69 11.67
C ILE A 24 1.86 1.11 10.58
N PRO A 25 2.44 -0.10 10.78
CA PRO A 25 3.46 -0.63 9.89
C PRO A 25 2.95 -0.94 8.48
N TRP A 26 1.69 -1.34 8.35
CA TRP A 26 1.13 -1.77 7.07
C TRP A 26 0.62 -0.61 6.21
N LYS A 27 0.74 0.62 6.66
CA LYS A 27 0.39 1.75 5.81
C LYS A 27 1.52 2.04 4.83
N VAL A 28 1.15 2.34 3.59
CA VAL A 28 2.11 2.66 2.53
C VAL A 28 2.60 4.08 2.71
N LYS A 29 3.91 4.26 2.67
CA LYS A 29 4.50 5.59 2.79
C LYS A 29 5.04 6.11 1.46
N ASP A 30 5.38 5.22 0.52
CA ASP A 30 5.85 5.62 -0.81
C ASP A 30 5.30 4.68 -1.87
N VAL A 31 4.99 5.22 -3.04
CA VAL A 31 4.58 4.43 -4.20
C VAL A 31 5.17 5.06 -5.46
N ALA A 32 5.61 4.22 -6.39
CA ALA A 32 6.14 4.68 -7.67
C ALA A 32 5.79 3.69 -8.76
N VAL A 33 5.58 4.20 -9.98
CA VAL A 33 5.41 3.36 -11.16
C VAL A 33 6.80 2.91 -11.61
N VAL A 34 7.02 1.61 -11.70
CA VAL A 34 8.34 1.08 -12.06
C VAL A 34 8.31 0.27 -13.35
N GLY A 35 7.14 0.13 -13.97
CA GLY A 35 7.02 -0.61 -15.21
C GLY A 35 5.60 -0.56 -15.71
N ASP A 36 5.32 -1.23 -16.83
CA ASP A 36 3.99 -1.31 -17.38
C ASP A 36 3.11 -2.07 -16.40
N ARG A 37 2.10 -1.39 -15.83
CA ARG A 37 1.16 -1.97 -14.86
C ARG A 37 1.84 -2.55 -13.63
N ARG A 38 2.98 -1.97 -13.24
CA ARG A 38 3.74 -2.42 -12.09
C ARG A 38 4.12 -1.24 -11.21
N LEU A 39 3.92 -1.40 -9.90
CA LEU A 39 4.26 -0.39 -8.91
C LEU A 39 5.30 -0.93 -7.95
N HIS A 40 6.06 -0.03 -7.34
CA HIS A 40 6.90 -0.37 -6.19
C HIS A 40 6.33 0.38 -5.00
N VAL A 41 6.11 -0.30 -3.89
CA VAL A 41 5.58 0.30 -2.66
C VAL A 41 6.53 0.08 -1.51
N ARG A 42 6.52 1.03 -0.59
CA ARG A 42 7.27 0.92 0.66
C ARG A 42 6.33 1.28 1.80
N PHE A 43 6.35 0.45 2.83
CA PHE A 43 5.48 0.61 3.98
C PHE A 43 6.20 1.34 5.10
N ASN A 44 5.44 1.77 6.12
CA ASN A 44 5.97 2.55 7.23
C ASN A 44 7.08 1.84 7.98
N ASP A 45 7.06 0.52 8.06
CA ASP A 45 8.09 -0.23 8.78
C ASP A 45 9.32 -0.56 7.93
N GLY A 46 9.37 -0.06 6.68
CA GLY A 46 10.49 -0.32 5.78
C GLY A 46 10.30 -1.52 4.86
N THR A 47 9.25 -2.30 5.05
CA THR A 47 8.92 -3.40 4.13
C THR A 47 8.64 -2.80 2.77
N GLU A 48 9.15 -3.41 1.70
CA GLU A 48 8.93 -2.92 0.35
C GLU A 48 8.87 -4.06 -0.64
N GLY A 49 8.24 -3.80 -1.78
CA GLY A 49 8.12 -4.80 -2.83
C GLY A 49 7.33 -4.26 -3.99
N ASP A 50 7.22 -5.07 -5.03
CA ASP A 50 6.50 -4.68 -6.24
C ASP A 50 5.06 -5.18 -6.20
N VAL A 51 4.18 -4.39 -6.83
CA VAL A 51 2.79 -4.75 -7.03
C VAL A 51 2.57 -4.88 -8.53
N ASP A 52 2.21 -6.07 -8.98
CA ASP A 52 2.04 -6.37 -10.40
C ASP A 52 0.56 -6.51 -10.71
N LEU A 53 0.05 -5.60 -11.55
CA LEU A 53 -1.35 -5.60 -11.95
C LEU A 53 -1.53 -6.09 -13.39
N SER A 54 -0.47 -6.58 -14.04
CA SER A 54 -0.57 -6.93 -15.47
C SER A 54 -1.59 -8.03 -15.73
N ASP A 55 -1.58 -9.09 -14.93
CA ASP A 55 -2.55 -10.18 -15.11
C ASP A 55 -3.96 -9.74 -14.70
N PHE A 56 -4.05 -8.98 -13.61
CA PHE A 56 -5.31 -8.49 -13.12
C PHE A 56 -6.02 -7.64 -14.18
N LEU A 57 -5.29 -6.74 -14.84
CA LEU A 57 -5.88 -5.83 -15.81
C LEU A 57 -6.19 -6.48 -17.16
N LYS A 58 -5.81 -7.74 -17.33
CA LYS A 58 -6.21 -8.50 -18.52
C LYS A 58 -7.59 -9.13 -18.38
N ARG A 59 -8.16 -9.09 -17.20
CA ARG A 59 -9.49 -9.66 -16.96
C ARG A 59 -10.55 -8.84 -17.65
N ASP A 60 -11.75 -9.41 -17.78
CA ASP A 60 -12.81 -8.71 -18.51
C ASP A 60 -13.35 -7.51 -17.71
N ASP A 61 -14.06 -6.62 -18.41
CA ASP A 61 -14.53 -5.37 -17.84
C ASP A 61 -15.47 -5.59 -16.66
N LYS A 62 -16.26 -6.64 -16.73
CA LYS A 62 -17.19 -6.96 -15.65
C LYS A 62 -16.46 -7.27 -14.36
N TYR A 63 -15.37 -8.01 -14.46
CA TYR A 63 -14.58 -8.36 -13.29
C TYR A 63 -13.86 -7.14 -12.71
N LEU A 64 -13.31 -6.31 -13.59
CA LEU A 64 -12.52 -5.16 -13.15
C LEU A 64 -13.35 -4.03 -12.55
N GLY A 65 -14.57 -3.81 -13.10
CA GLY A 65 -15.41 -2.74 -12.59
C GLY A 65 -14.71 -1.40 -12.59
N VAL A 66 -14.54 -0.80 -11.41
CA VAL A 66 -13.93 0.54 -11.28
C VAL A 66 -12.46 0.56 -11.67
N PHE A 67 -11.80 -0.61 -11.78
CA PHE A 67 -10.38 -0.69 -12.11
C PHE A 67 -10.08 -0.59 -13.61
N VAL A 68 -11.11 -0.63 -14.46
CA VAL A 68 -10.91 -0.56 -15.92
C VAL A 68 -10.01 0.59 -16.37
N PRO A 69 -10.16 1.83 -15.82
CA PRO A 69 -9.29 2.92 -16.26
C PRO A 69 -7.80 2.69 -16.06
N LEU A 70 -7.42 1.78 -15.17
CA LEU A 70 -6.01 1.50 -14.94
C LEU A 70 -5.30 0.85 -16.12
N ARG A 71 -6.06 0.40 -17.12
CA ARG A 71 -5.48 -0.12 -18.37
C ARG A 71 -4.77 0.97 -19.18
N ASP A 72 -5.17 2.23 -18.97
CA ASP A 72 -4.55 3.36 -19.65
C ASP A 72 -3.28 3.75 -18.89
N PRO A 73 -2.09 3.66 -19.52
CA PRO A 73 -0.84 4.01 -18.84
C PRO A 73 -0.83 5.43 -18.28
N ALA A 74 -1.46 6.38 -18.98
CA ALA A 74 -1.51 7.75 -18.48
C ALA A 74 -2.32 7.85 -17.19
N PHE A 75 -3.43 7.13 -17.12
CA PHE A 75 -4.23 7.10 -15.91
C PHE A 75 -3.52 6.34 -14.79
N PHE A 76 -2.89 5.22 -15.14
CA PHE A 76 -2.15 4.41 -14.17
C PHE A 76 -1.06 5.23 -13.50
N SER A 77 -0.40 6.10 -14.26
CA SER A 77 0.69 6.93 -13.72
C SER A 77 0.20 8.02 -12.77
N ARG A 78 -1.11 8.21 -12.63
CA ARG A 78 -1.68 9.17 -11.68
C ARG A 78 -1.82 8.59 -10.28
N VAL A 79 -1.20 7.45 -10.04
CA VAL A 79 -1.20 6.80 -8.73
C VAL A 79 -0.69 7.73 -7.63
N GLY A 80 -1.27 7.63 -6.45
CA GLY A 80 -0.85 8.39 -5.29
C GLY A 80 -1.20 7.65 -4.02
N LEU A 81 -1.14 8.35 -2.90
CA LEU A 81 -1.45 7.79 -1.60
C LEU A 81 -2.56 8.58 -0.93
N CYS A 82 -3.45 7.85 -0.26
CA CYS A 82 -4.50 8.46 0.54
C CYS A 82 -4.64 7.63 1.81
N HIS A 83 -4.36 8.26 2.96
CA HIS A 83 -4.44 7.58 4.26
C HIS A 83 -3.66 6.27 4.31
N GLY A 84 -2.50 6.24 3.65
CA GLY A 84 -1.65 5.06 3.66
C GLY A 84 -2.07 3.98 2.69
N ALA A 85 -2.98 4.26 1.77
CA ALA A 85 -3.41 3.32 0.74
C ALA A 85 -3.05 3.83 -0.64
N VAL A 86 -2.65 2.92 -1.52
CA VAL A 86 -2.39 3.24 -2.93
C VAL A 86 -3.72 3.56 -3.59
N THR A 87 -3.81 4.69 -4.27
CA THR A 87 -5.08 5.16 -4.82
C THR A 87 -4.88 5.86 -6.16
N TRP A 88 -5.97 5.92 -6.95
CA TRP A 88 -6.05 6.66 -8.21
C TRP A 88 -7.29 7.54 -8.16
N PRO A 89 -7.39 8.55 -9.05
CA PRO A 89 -8.60 9.37 -9.11
C PRO A 89 -9.84 8.50 -9.35
N GLY A 90 -10.98 8.89 -8.77
CA GLY A 90 -12.22 8.13 -8.90
C GLY A 90 -12.42 7.10 -7.81
N GLU A 91 -11.73 7.27 -6.68
CA GLU A 91 -11.87 6.40 -5.51
C GLU A 91 -11.45 4.96 -5.79
N ILE A 92 -10.46 4.79 -6.64
CA ILE A 92 -9.88 3.49 -6.95
C ILE A 92 -8.70 3.29 -6.01
N ASP A 93 -8.78 2.30 -5.11
CA ASP A 93 -7.70 2.07 -4.16
C ASP A 93 -7.46 0.59 -3.92
N LEU A 94 -6.26 0.30 -3.41
CA LEU A 94 -5.86 -1.06 -3.07
C LEU A 94 -5.73 -1.17 -1.56
N ALA A 95 -6.18 -2.29 -1.01
CA ALA A 95 -6.15 -2.51 0.44
C ALA A 95 -4.70 -2.68 0.90
N PRO A 96 -4.19 -1.76 1.73
CA PRO A 96 -2.77 -1.80 2.10
C PRO A 96 -2.43 -2.95 3.05
N ASP A 97 -3.35 -3.35 3.92
CA ASP A 97 -3.09 -4.42 4.87
C ASP A 97 -2.87 -5.76 4.17
N ASN A 98 -3.68 -6.07 3.18
CA ASN A 98 -3.52 -7.30 2.41
C ASN A 98 -2.24 -7.28 1.59
N MET A 99 -1.94 -6.15 0.96
CA MET A 99 -0.73 -5.93 0.21
C MET A 99 0.51 -6.12 1.08
N TYR A 100 0.49 -5.53 2.28
CA TYR A 100 1.58 -5.64 3.24
C TYR A 100 1.84 -7.09 3.61
N ARG A 101 0.78 -7.83 3.94
CA ARG A 101 0.90 -9.21 4.37
C ARG A 101 1.53 -10.09 3.30
N ILE A 102 1.11 -9.90 2.06
CA ILE A 102 1.59 -10.71 0.94
C ILE A 102 3.03 -10.34 0.57
N ILE A 103 3.35 -9.05 0.54
CA ILE A 103 4.70 -8.61 0.22
C ILE A 103 5.68 -9.06 1.30
N LYS A 104 5.28 -9.00 2.57
CA LYS A 104 6.14 -9.42 3.66
C LYS A 104 6.46 -10.91 3.56
N LYS A 105 5.54 -11.69 3.05
CA LYS A 105 5.70 -13.14 2.92
C LYS A 105 6.44 -13.53 1.64
N HIS A 106 6.16 -12.85 0.52
CA HIS A 106 6.63 -13.26 -0.80
C HIS A 106 7.54 -12.25 -1.50
N GLY A 107 7.64 -11.02 -1.01
CA GLY A 107 8.44 -9.96 -1.65
C GLY A 107 7.72 -9.27 -2.79
N GLU A 108 6.57 -9.76 -3.20
CA GLU A 108 5.84 -9.24 -4.35
C GLU A 108 4.35 -9.53 -4.16
N TYR A 109 3.51 -8.63 -4.68
CA TYR A 109 2.07 -8.83 -4.69
C TYR A 109 1.58 -8.83 -6.14
N ARG A 110 1.11 -9.97 -6.61
CA ARG A 110 0.57 -10.10 -7.96
C ARG A 110 -0.93 -10.32 -7.84
N LEU A 111 -1.70 -9.38 -8.40
CA LEU A 111 -3.15 -9.48 -8.34
C LEU A 111 -3.72 -10.46 -9.36
#